data_ff6764eb51602ad93156f23c0776b2f5
#
_entry.id   ff6764eb51602ad93156f23c0776b2f5
#
_cell.length_a   1.000
_cell.length_b   1.000
_cell.length_c   1.000
_cell.angle_alpha   90.00
_cell.angle_beta   90.00
_cell.angle_gamma   90.00
#
_symmetry.space_group_name_H-M   'P 1'
#
loop_
_entity.id
_entity.type
_entity.pdbx_description
1 polymer ?
#
loop_
_entity_poly.entity_id
_entity_poly.type
_entity_poly.pdbx_seq_one_letter_code
_entity_poly.pdbx_strand_id
1 'polypeptide(L)'
;MDEKLIRKSNIFNNNELKYYNDFSIINNNEEKTNDDKNKESFLNSYINIENNKNTFVIYDDKENIISESEWNDLFIQHKTYSDLSRNQIYKINNSLEKGISSNLRPKIWKFLSKYESLKLNHEKNFYENYLKIKNEKIDIEIKKDIDRTYINNNKISNELKQKLFNILRVYSIYDREVGYCQGTNFIILTLLLIIKDEIDCFWLFVVIMSGKDWRKMFVNETPKLMKLMNLFLDNLKKELPNIYDLFIKEGIINDIPGIFTPYFSNIFSYNNIPIELTKRVFDLFWIYEDEVIIGTIINLFKLKKDKILSFNNSPDDLHFYIRNNLLKECYSEFGVDNIIYKRKIVRKNINSINEREFQL
;
A
#
# COMPACT_ATOMS: atom_id res chain seq x y z
N MET A 1 -35.56 8.97 4.14
CA MET A 1 -34.43 8.06 4.45
C MET A 1 -33.60 7.98 3.17
N ASP A 2 -32.45 8.64 3.17
CA ASP A 2 -31.73 8.94 1.94
C ASP A 2 -31.16 7.68 1.25
N GLU A 3 -31.57 7.42 0.03
CA GLU A 3 -31.00 6.39 -0.87
C GLU A 3 -29.48 6.51 -1.06
N LYS A 4 -28.89 7.68 -0.81
CA LYS A 4 -27.43 7.93 -0.85
C LYS A 4 -26.64 7.19 0.21
N LEU A 5 -27.25 6.75 1.31
CA LEU A 5 -26.57 6.05 2.40
C LEU A 5 -26.55 4.54 2.21
N ILE A 6 -27.48 3.99 1.43
CA ILE A 6 -27.56 2.55 1.12
C ILE A 6 -26.51 2.18 0.05
N ARG A 7 -26.13 3.11 -0.84
CA ARG A 7 -25.09 2.89 -1.87
C ARG A 7 -23.67 2.79 -1.31
N LYS A 8 -23.41 3.29 -0.10
CA LYS A 8 -22.07 3.18 0.54
C LYS A 8 -21.76 1.79 1.13
N SER A 9 -22.74 0.90 1.25
CA SER A 9 -22.56 -0.45 1.80
C SER A 9 -22.43 -1.56 0.75
N ASN A 10 -22.77 -1.27 -0.53
CA ASN A 10 -22.67 -2.20 -1.65
C ASN A 10 -21.68 -1.63 -2.67
N ILE A 11 -20.40 -1.94 -2.49
CA ILE A 11 -19.30 -1.44 -3.35
C ILE A 11 -19.35 -2.03 -4.77
N PHE A 12 -20.23 -2.99 -5.07
CA PHE A 12 -20.33 -3.57 -6.42
C PHE A 12 -21.76 -3.86 -6.82
N ASN A 13 -22.30 -3.04 -7.69
CA ASN A 13 -23.47 -3.37 -8.49
C ASN A 13 -23.02 -3.58 -9.94
N ASN A 14 -23.53 -4.63 -10.62
CA ASN A 14 -23.17 -5.09 -11.96
C ASN A 14 -23.24 -4.04 -13.08
N ASN A 15 -23.75 -2.83 -12.81
CA ASN A 15 -23.81 -1.74 -13.78
C ASN A 15 -22.52 -0.90 -13.87
N GLU A 16 -21.59 -1.01 -12.93
CA GLU A 16 -20.33 -0.23 -12.93
C GLU A 16 -19.27 -0.83 -13.85
N LEU A 17 -19.37 -2.12 -14.18
CA LEU A 17 -18.51 -2.80 -15.15
C LEU A 17 -18.66 -2.24 -16.58
N LYS A 18 -19.75 -1.56 -16.88
CA LYS A 18 -19.99 -0.93 -18.21
C LYS A 18 -19.13 0.30 -18.42
N TYR A 19 -18.65 0.95 -17.36
CA TYR A 19 -17.76 2.12 -17.43
C TYR A 19 -16.31 1.79 -17.80
N TYR A 20 -15.87 0.55 -17.67
CA TYR A 20 -14.50 0.14 -18.02
C TYR A 20 -14.18 0.24 -19.51
N ASN A 21 -15.17 0.08 -20.36
CA ASN A 21 -14.97 0.12 -21.82
C ASN A 21 -15.02 1.54 -22.41
N ASP A 22 -15.60 2.51 -21.70
CA ASP A 22 -15.76 3.88 -22.21
C ASP A 22 -14.61 4.83 -21.81
N PHE A 23 -13.79 4.47 -20.83
CA PHE A 23 -12.71 5.34 -20.33
C PHE A 23 -11.41 5.30 -21.15
N SER A 24 -11.27 4.38 -22.10
CA SER A 24 -10.12 4.36 -23.02
C SER A 24 -10.10 5.53 -24.03
N ILE A 25 -11.14 6.37 -24.05
CA ILE A 25 -11.34 7.42 -25.06
C ILE A 25 -11.25 8.86 -24.50
N ILE A 26 -11.18 9.07 -23.18
CA ILE A 26 -11.26 10.43 -22.59
C ILE A 26 -9.95 10.86 -21.87
N ASN A 27 -8.79 10.60 -22.41
CA ASN A 27 -7.55 11.14 -21.83
C ASN A 27 -6.74 11.94 -22.84
N ASN A 28 -7.27 13.05 -23.29
CA ASN A 28 -6.46 14.01 -24.05
C ASN A 28 -6.91 15.46 -23.84
N ASN A 29 -7.05 15.97 -22.65
CA ASN A 29 -7.11 17.44 -22.43
C ASN A 29 -7.34 17.78 -20.93
N GLU A 30 -6.44 17.41 -20.03
CA GLU A 30 -6.33 18.10 -18.73
C GLU A 30 -4.91 18.66 -18.59
N GLU A 31 -4.82 19.93 -18.28
CA GLU A 31 -3.54 20.57 -17.98
C GLU A 31 -2.91 19.93 -16.73
N LYS A 32 -1.75 19.30 -16.92
CA LYS A 32 -0.98 18.65 -15.84
C LYS A 32 -0.52 19.68 -14.83
N THR A 33 -0.78 19.42 -13.57
CA THR A 33 -0.27 20.24 -12.44
C THR A 33 1.26 20.13 -12.34
N ASN A 34 1.92 21.08 -11.67
CA ASN A 34 3.37 21.03 -11.46
C ASN A 34 3.84 19.79 -10.69
N ASP A 35 2.99 19.24 -9.82
CA ASP A 35 3.28 17.99 -9.10
C ASP A 35 3.26 16.76 -10.01
N ASP A 36 2.36 16.72 -11.00
CA ASP A 36 2.31 15.65 -11.99
C ASP A 36 3.51 15.70 -12.93
N LYS A 37 3.96 16.91 -13.29
CA LYS A 37 5.17 17.10 -14.10
C LYS A 37 6.43 16.66 -13.36
N ASN A 38 6.52 16.88 -12.05
CA ASN A 38 7.63 16.41 -11.22
C ASN A 38 7.62 14.89 -11.04
N LYS A 39 6.44 14.27 -10.88
CA LYS A 39 6.30 12.80 -10.83
C LYS A 39 6.62 12.16 -12.19
N GLU A 40 6.21 12.77 -13.29
CA GLU A 40 6.48 12.28 -14.64
C GLU A 40 7.95 12.48 -15.02
N SER A 41 8.61 13.57 -14.62
CA SER A 41 10.06 13.75 -14.80
C SER A 41 10.86 12.72 -13.97
N PHE A 42 10.38 12.38 -12.79
CA PHE A 42 10.96 11.35 -11.94
C PHE A 42 10.77 9.96 -12.57
N LEU A 43 9.58 9.62 -13.08
CA LEU A 43 9.31 8.39 -13.83
C LEU A 43 10.10 8.32 -15.14
N ASN A 44 10.18 9.39 -15.90
CA ASN A 44 10.92 9.45 -17.17
C ASN A 44 12.43 9.35 -16.97
N SER A 45 12.98 9.85 -15.84
CA SER A 45 14.37 9.61 -15.49
C SER A 45 14.67 8.13 -15.23
N TYR A 46 13.68 7.34 -14.80
CA TYR A 46 13.79 5.88 -14.65
C TYR A 46 13.62 5.12 -15.96
N ILE A 47 12.74 5.56 -16.86
CA ILE A 47 12.51 4.94 -18.17
C ILE A 47 13.73 5.10 -19.09
N ASN A 48 14.44 6.23 -19.02
CA ASN A 48 15.68 6.44 -19.79
C ASN A 48 16.86 5.58 -19.31
N ILE A 49 16.80 5.01 -18.08
CA ILE A 49 17.80 4.07 -17.56
C ILE A 49 17.61 2.67 -18.18
N GLU A 50 16.38 2.29 -18.57
CA GLU A 50 16.12 0.97 -19.18
C GLU A 50 16.66 0.84 -20.63
N ASN A 51 16.87 1.96 -21.33
CA ASN A 51 17.28 1.96 -22.75
C ASN A 51 18.81 1.88 -22.98
N ASN A 52 19.62 1.99 -21.92
CA ASN A 52 21.07 1.84 -22.01
C ASN A 52 21.49 0.39 -21.64
N LYS A 53 21.66 -0.43 -22.66
CA LYS A 53 22.20 -1.79 -22.54
C LYS A 53 23.65 -1.76 -22.03
N ASN A 54 23.90 -2.56 -20.98
CA ASN A 54 25.21 -3.01 -20.49
C ASN A 54 25.96 -2.11 -19.52
N THR A 55 25.51 -2.07 -18.26
CA THR A 55 26.47 -1.92 -17.13
C THR A 55 25.82 -2.36 -15.82
N PHE A 56 26.36 -3.39 -15.16
CA PHE A 56 25.90 -3.90 -13.87
C PHE A 56 26.90 -3.46 -12.79
N VAL A 57 26.39 -2.83 -11.73
CA VAL A 57 27.17 -2.57 -10.50
C VAL A 57 26.78 -3.63 -9.49
N ILE A 58 27.75 -4.44 -9.06
CA ILE A 58 27.58 -5.36 -7.94
C ILE A 58 28.01 -4.59 -6.68
N TYR A 59 27.05 -4.18 -5.84
CA TYR A 59 27.36 -3.77 -4.47
C TYR A 59 27.43 -5.02 -3.60
N ASP A 60 28.44 -5.10 -2.73
CA ASP A 60 28.44 -6.10 -1.66
C ASP A 60 27.23 -5.81 -0.76
N ASP A 61 26.26 -6.71 -0.79
CA ASP A 61 24.97 -6.54 -0.11
C ASP A 61 25.09 -6.30 1.40
N LYS A 62 26.25 -6.62 2.01
CA LYS A 62 26.47 -6.45 3.44
C LYS A 62 26.80 -4.99 3.83
N GLU A 63 27.47 -4.24 2.95
CA GLU A 63 27.89 -2.86 3.26
C GLU A 63 26.76 -1.81 3.12
N ASN A 64 25.64 -2.19 2.52
CA ASN A 64 24.55 -1.26 2.19
C ASN A 64 23.30 -1.39 3.06
N ILE A 65 23.41 -2.06 4.20
CA ILE A 65 22.32 -2.19 5.18
C ILE A 65 22.66 -1.33 6.39
N ILE A 66 21.65 -0.64 6.90
CA ILE A 66 21.76 0.18 8.10
C ILE A 66 21.72 -0.73 9.33
N SER A 67 22.76 -0.67 10.17
CA SER A 67 22.80 -1.31 11.48
C SER A 67 21.84 -0.61 12.47
N GLU A 68 21.57 -1.27 13.60
CA GLU A 68 20.71 -0.68 14.64
C GLU A 68 21.28 0.61 15.22
N SER A 69 22.61 0.71 15.37
CA SER A 69 23.28 1.93 15.80
C SER A 69 23.15 3.05 14.78
N GLU A 70 23.39 2.77 13.50
CA GLU A 70 23.22 3.76 12.43
C GLU A 70 21.77 4.26 12.32
N TRP A 71 20.75 3.39 12.54
CA TRP A 71 19.37 3.83 12.63
C TRP A 71 19.14 4.84 13.76
N ASN A 72 19.69 4.57 14.95
CA ASN A 72 19.57 5.51 16.06
C ASN A 72 20.26 6.83 15.77
N ASP A 73 21.43 6.81 15.12
CA ASP A 73 22.14 8.02 14.70
C ASP A 73 21.34 8.81 13.68
N LEU A 74 20.68 8.15 12.70
CA LEU A 74 19.80 8.80 11.74
C LEU A 74 18.62 9.51 12.43
N PHE A 75 17.98 8.90 13.41
CA PHE A 75 16.87 9.52 14.15
C PHE A 75 17.30 10.74 14.98
N ILE A 76 18.55 10.78 15.43
CA ILE A 76 19.12 11.90 16.20
C ILE A 76 19.53 13.04 15.27
N GLN A 77 20.18 12.72 14.15
CA GLN A 77 20.76 13.72 13.22
C GLN A 77 19.72 14.34 12.31
N HIS A 78 18.68 13.62 11.95
CA HIS A 78 17.69 14.04 10.97
C HIS A 78 16.28 14.02 11.55
N LYS A 79 15.56 15.12 11.39
CA LYS A 79 14.15 15.22 11.84
C LYS A 79 13.21 14.48 10.91
N THR A 80 13.54 14.44 9.61
CA THR A 80 12.67 13.85 8.59
C THR A 80 13.47 13.14 7.51
N TYR A 81 12.79 12.23 6.80
CA TYR A 81 13.34 11.52 5.65
C TYR A 81 13.81 12.49 4.52
N SER A 82 13.23 13.68 4.39
CA SER A 82 13.62 14.65 3.38
C SER A 82 14.99 15.30 3.63
N ASP A 83 15.50 15.20 4.86
CA ASP A 83 16.78 15.80 5.22
C ASP A 83 17.97 14.89 4.91
N LEU A 84 17.69 13.70 4.38
CA LEU A 84 18.67 12.65 4.12
C LEU A 84 19.40 12.85 2.79
N SER A 85 20.68 12.50 2.78
CA SER A 85 21.47 12.39 1.57
C SER A 85 20.99 11.22 0.68
N ARG A 86 21.30 11.25 -0.61
CA ARG A 86 20.97 10.15 -1.56
C ARG A 86 21.52 8.81 -1.10
N ASN A 87 22.73 8.78 -0.55
CA ASN A 87 23.35 7.55 -0.04
C ASN A 87 22.60 6.98 1.17
N GLN A 88 22.17 7.84 2.11
CA GLN A 88 21.35 7.42 3.25
C GLN A 88 20.00 6.86 2.81
N ILE A 89 19.34 7.52 1.85
CA ILE A 89 18.10 7.04 1.25
C ILE A 89 18.29 5.66 0.62
N TYR A 90 19.38 5.48 -0.14
CA TYR A 90 19.69 4.18 -0.75
C TYR A 90 19.88 3.08 0.30
N LYS A 91 20.66 3.33 1.34
CA LYS A 91 20.86 2.37 2.46
C LYS A 91 19.55 2.06 3.19
N ILE A 92 18.69 3.06 3.41
CA ILE A 92 17.35 2.87 4.02
C ILE A 92 16.51 1.94 3.16
N ASN A 93 16.42 2.19 1.86
CA ASN A 93 15.63 1.39 0.95
C ASN A 93 16.08 -0.08 0.95
N ASN A 94 17.39 -0.32 0.86
CA ASN A 94 17.95 -1.67 0.94
C ASN A 94 17.62 -2.37 2.27
N SER A 95 17.73 -1.63 3.38
CA SER A 95 17.40 -2.17 4.71
C SER A 95 15.94 -2.55 4.83
N LEU A 96 15.02 -1.72 4.31
CA LEU A 96 13.59 -2.02 4.27
C LEU A 96 13.28 -3.22 3.39
N GLU A 97 13.91 -3.34 2.22
CA GLU A 97 13.72 -4.48 1.31
C GLU A 97 14.22 -5.79 1.90
N LYS A 98 15.32 -5.77 2.67
CA LYS A 98 15.82 -6.94 3.40
C LYS A 98 15.01 -7.27 4.66
N GLY A 99 14.36 -6.27 5.24
CA GLY A 99 13.58 -6.39 6.47
C GLY A 99 14.24 -5.70 7.66
N ILE A 100 13.39 -5.12 8.49
CA ILE A 100 13.79 -4.39 9.69
C ILE A 100 13.37 -5.14 10.95
N SER A 101 14.13 -4.95 12.03
CA SER A 101 13.82 -5.58 13.32
C SER A 101 12.50 -5.03 13.89
N SER A 102 11.80 -5.88 14.64
CA SER A 102 10.54 -5.49 15.29
C SER A 102 10.70 -4.33 16.26
N ASN A 103 11.88 -4.20 16.91
CA ASN A 103 12.16 -3.13 17.87
C ASN A 103 12.32 -1.76 17.20
N LEU A 104 12.89 -1.73 16.01
CA LEU A 104 13.10 -0.48 15.24
C LEU A 104 11.88 -0.07 14.44
N ARG A 105 11.02 -1.02 14.03
CA ARG A 105 9.87 -0.77 13.14
C ARG A 105 9.01 0.41 13.59
N PRO A 106 8.61 0.56 14.86
CA PRO A 106 7.81 1.72 15.29
C PRO A 106 8.51 3.05 15.05
N LYS A 107 9.81 3.14 15.35
CA LYS A 107 10.61 4.36 15.15
C LYS A 107 10.77 4.67 13.66
N ILE A 108 11.05 3.65 12.85
CA ILE A 108 11.23 3.79 11.41
C ILE A 108 9.93 4.27 10.74
N TRP A 109 8.77 3.68 11.05
CA TRP A 109 7.49 4.11 10.48
C TRP A 109 7.17 5.57 10.84
N LYS A 110 7.40 5.96 12.09
CA LYS A 110 7.24 7.35 12.53
C LYS A 110 8.16 8.30 11.75
N PHE A 111 9.42 7.94 11.61
CA PHE A 111 10.41 8.74 10.88
C PHE A 111 10.06 8.90 9.39
N LEU A 112 9.71 7.80 8.71
CA LEU A 112 9.38 7.81 7.28
C LEU A 112 8.08 8.52 6.98
N SER A 113 7.10 8.48 7.88
CA SER A 113 5.77 9.10 7.69
C SER A 113 5.78 10.62 7.80
N LYS A 114 6.74 11.23 8.50
CA LYS A 114 6.79 12.68 8.81
C LYS A 114 5.54 13.19 9.55
N TYR A 115 4.84 12.32 10.26
CA TYR A 115 3.55 12.63 10.90
C TYR A 115 3.64 13.76 11.94
N GLU A 116 4.81 13.98 12.55
CA GLU A 116 5.01 15.00 13.57
C GLU A 116 4.77 16.41 13.02
N SER A 117 5.20 16.69 11.80
CA SER A 117 4.96 18.00 11.17
C SER A 117 3.47 18.25 10.97
N LEU A 118 2.70 17.22 10.62
CA LEU A 118 1.24 17.32 10.51
C LEU A 118 0.60 17.54 11.88
N LYS A 119 1.03 16.79 12.90
CA LYS A 119 0.54 16.91 14.28
C LYS A 119 0.77 18.31 14.86
N LEU A 120 1.94 18.90 14.59
CA LEU A 120 2.29 20.26 15.06
C LEU A 120 1.45 21.37 14.44
N ASN A 121 0.84 21.15 13.29
CA ASN A 121 -0.06 22.11 12.65
C ASN A 121 -1.46 22.16 13.26
N HIS A 122 -1.74 21.33 14.27
CA HIS A 122 -3.03 21.26 14.95
C HIS A 122 -2.89 21.65 16.43
N GLU A 123 -4.02 22.01 17.03
CA GLU A 123 -4.07 22.32 18.47
C GLU A 123 -3.58 21.15 19.32
N LYS A 124 -2.91 21.43 20.43
CA LYS A 124 -2.30 20.44 21.31
C LYS A 124 -3.28 19.35 21.78
N ASN A 125 -4.55 19.70 22.03
CA ASN A 125 -5.60 18.79 22.51
C ASN A 125 -6.61 18.45 21.40
N PHE A 126 -6.17 18.50 20.13
CA PHE A 126 -7.03 18.26 18.98
C PHE A 126 -7.75 16.90 19.06
N TYR A 127 -6.98 15.83 19.26
CA TYR A 127 -7.52 14.47 19.30
C TYR A 127 -8.55 14.29 20.41
N GLU A 128 -8.24 14.73 21.63
CA GLU A 128 -9.11 14.62 22.80
C GLU A 128 -10.38 15.45 22.65
N ASN A 129 -10.30 16.60 21.99
CA ASN A 129 -11.49 17.44 21.72
C ASN A 129 -12.42 16.78 20.70
N TYR A 130 -11.87 16.19 19.64
CA TYR A 130 -12.65 15.47 18.64
C TYR A 130 -13.25 14.18 19.20
N LEU A 131 -12.55 13.49 20.09
CA LEU A 131 -13.04 12.27 20.74
C LEU A 131 -14.31 12.50 21.58
N LYS A 132 -14.53 13.72 22.10
CA LYS A 132 -15.72 14.10 22.86
C LYS A 132 -16.98 14.23 21.98
N ILE A 133 -16.81 14.45 20.69
CA ILE A 133 -17.90 14.61 19.73
C ILE A 133 -18.50 13.23 19.46
N LYS A 134 -19.82 13.10 19.69
CA LYS A 134 -20.54 11.84 19.48
C LYS A 134 -21.30 11.86 18.16
N ASN A 135 -21.30 10.72 17.47
CA ASN A 135 -22.16 10.47 16.32
C ASN A 135 -22.68 9.03 16.43
N GLU A 136 -23.85 8.87 17.05
CA GLU A 136 -24.41 7.56 17.37
C GLU A 136 -24.54 6.64 16.15
N LYS A 137 -24.89 7.18 15.00
CA LYS A 137 -25.04 6.41 13.76
C LYS A 137 -23.70 5.81 13.31
N ILE A 138 -22.66 6.63 13.24
CA ILE A 138 -21.30 6.21 12.87
C ILE A 138 -20.74 5.26 13.93
N ASP A 139 -20.97 5.53 15.20
CA ASP A 139 -20.51 4.69 16.31
C ASP A 139 -21.04 3.26 16.23
N ILE A 140 -22.29 3.07 15.82
CA ILE A 140 -22.89 1.75 15.62
C ILE A 140 -22.22 1.01 14.44
N GLU A 141 -21.96 1.70 13.34
CA GLU A 141 -21.29 1.12 12.18
C GLU A 141 -19.87 0.68 12.52
N ILE A 142 -19.10 1.55 13.19
CA ILE A 142 -17.73 1.25 13.64
C ILE A 142 -17.72 0.02 14.56
N LYS A 143 -18.61 -0.05 15.55
CA LYS A 143 -18.67 -1.17 16.49
C LYS A 143 -18.93 -2.50 15.79
N LYS A 144 -19.86 -2.54 14.83
CA LYS A 144 -20.14 -3.75 14.04
C LYS A 144 -18.91 -4.26 13.30
N ASP A 145 -18.11 -3.35 12.74
CA ASP A 145 -16.90 -3.73 12.01
C ASP A 145 -15.78 -4.19 12.95
N ILE A 146 -15.62 -3.53 14.09
CA ILE A 146 -14.65 -3.93 15.12
C ILE A 146 -14.96 -5.34 15.67
N ASP A 147 -16.23 -5.67 15.89
CA ASP A 147 -16.61 -6.98 16.42
C ASP A 147 -16.31 -8.14 15.48
N ARG A 148 -16.22 -7.89 14.19
CA ARG A 148 -15.80 -8.86 13.15
C ARG A 148 -14.33 -8.74 12.73
N THR A 149 -13.54 -7.94 13.45
CA THR A 149 -12.10 -7.76 13.19
C THR A 149 -11.28 -8.76 13.99
N TYR A 150 -10.39 -9.49 13.31
CA TYR A 150 -9.56 -10.55 13.88
C TYR A 150 -8.09 -10.36 13.50
N ILE A 151 -7.19 -10.96 14.28
CA ILE A 151 -5.76 -11.08 13.96
C ILE A 151 -5.42 -12.57 13.99
N ASN A 152 -4.94 -13.12 12.88
CA ASN A 152 -4.62 -14.55 12.79
C ASN A 152 -5.74 -15.45 13.35
N ASN A 153 -6.98 -15.15 13.02
CA ASN A 153 -8.20 -15.83 13.51
C ASN A 153 -8.50 -15.65 15.01
N ASN A 154 -7.78 -14.82 15.73
CA ASN A 154 -8.04 -14.51 17.13
C ASN A 154 -8.74 -13.16 17.31
N LYS A 155 -9.67 -13.11 18.25
CA LYS A 155 -10.32 -11.84 18.64
C LYS A 155 -9.31 -10.88 19.23
N ILE A 156 -9.41 -9.60 18.89
CA ILE A 156 -8.60 -8.54 19.49
C ILE A 156 -9.07 -8.21 20.91
N SER A 157 -8.15 -7.74 21.76
CA SER A 157 -8.44 -7.37 23.16
C SER A 157 -9.43 -6.19 23.24
N ASN A 158 -10.13 -6.06 24.35
CA ASN A 158 -11.07 -4.95 24.57
C ASN A 158 -10.35 -3.59 24.57
N GLU A 159 -9.12 -3.51 25.09
CA GLU A 159 -8.30 -2.30 25.02
C GLU A 159 -8.02 -1.91 23.57
N LEU A 160 -7.61 -2.87 22.76
CA LEU A 160 -7.32 -2.62 21.34
C LEU A 160 -8.58 -2.24 20.56
N LYS A 161 -9.74 -2.86 20.86
CA LYS A 161 -11.05 -2.48 20.32
C LYS A 161 -11.39 -1.03 20.64
N GLN A 162 -11.14 -0.59 21.88
CA GLN A 162 -11.43 0.77 22.30
C GLN A 162 -10.55 1.79 21.57
N LYS A 163 -9.24 1.55 21.47
CA LYS A 163 -8.32 2.41 20.72
C LYS A 163 -8.72 2.49 19.24
N LEU A 164 -9.03 1.35 18.64
CA LEU A 164 -9.48 1.28 17.25
C LEU A 164 -10.76 2.08 17.03
N PHE A 165 -11.75 1.93 17.93
CA PHE A 165 -12.99 2.69 17.91
C PHE A 165 -12.73 4.20 18.02
N ASN A 166 -11.89 4.62 18.95
CA ASN A 166 -11.57 6.02 19.17
C ASN A 166 -10.96 6.67 17.91
N ILE A 167 -9.97 6.01 17.32
CA ILE A 167 -9.30 6.53 16.11
C ILE A 167 -10.28 6.64 14.93
N LEU A 168 -11.09 5.61 14.69
CA LEU A 168 -12.07 5.60 13.62
C LEU A 168 -13.13 6.72 13.81
N ARG A 169 -13.62 6.91 15.05
CA ARG A 169 -14.55 7.99 15.38
C ARG A 169 -13.93 9.36 15.12
N VAL A 170 -12.75 9.62 15.67
CA VAL A 170 -12.06 10.91 15.49
C VAL A 170 -11.81 11.18 14.02
N TYR A 171 -11.35 10.19 13.26
CA TYR A 171 -11.13 10.36 11.84
C TYR A 171 -12.40 10.67 11.06
N SER A 172 -13.52 10.00 11.37
CA SER A 172 -14.81 10.25 10.71
C SER A 172 -15.34 11.67 10.88
N ILE A 173 -14.92 12.34 11.94
CA ILE A 173 -15.27 13.74 12.24
C ILE A 173 -14.25 14.69 11.61
N TYR A 174 -12.97 14.29 11.59
CA TYR A 174 -11.88 15.04 11.01
C TYR A 174 -12.03 15.19 9.48
N ASP A 175 -12.26 14.09 8.80
CA ASP A 175 -12.48 14.06 7.34
C ASP A 175 -13.95 13.73 7.04
N ARG A 176 -14.80 14.75 7.04
CA ARG A 176 -16.25 14.57 6.85
C ARG A 176 -16.65 14.13 5.44
N GLU A 177 -15.80 14.35 4.46
CA GLU A 177 -16.04 13.92 3.08
C GLU A 177 -15.91 12.40 2.96
N VAL A 178 -14.88 11.84 3.53
CA VAL A 178 -14.69 10.38 3.62
C VAL A 178 -15.58 9.77 4.69
N GLY A 179 -15.65 10.40 5.86
CA GLY A 179 -16.38 9.88 7.02
C GLY A 179 -15.79 8.56 7.51
N TYR A 180 -16.67 7.65 7.96
CA TYR A 180 -16.29 6.28 8.24
C TYR A 180 -16.43 5.42 6.98
N CYS A 181 -15.39 4.68 6.64
CA CYS A 181 -15.39 3.71 5.56
C CYS A 181 -14.98 2.33 6.06
N GLN A 182 -15.79 1.34 5.73
CA GLN A 182 -15.50 -0.06 6.03
C GLN A 182 -14.15 -0.47 5.44
N GLY A 183 -13.35 -1.19 6.23
CA GLY A 183 -12.01 -1.66 5.83
C GLY A 183 -10.88 -0.81 6.42
N THR A 184 -11.09 0.47 6.70
CA THR A 184 -10.06 1.34 7.31
C THR A 184 -9.65 0.86 8.71
N ASN A 185 -10.52 0.11 9.39
CA ASN A 185 -10.22 -0.55 10.66
C ASN A 185 -8.99 -1.48 10.58
N PHE A 186 -8.75 -2.16 9.46
CA PHE A 186 -7.60 -3.05 9.30
C PHE A 186 -6.28 -2.27 9.19
N ILE A 187 -6.28 -1.14 8.48
CA ILE A 187 -5.12 -0.25 8.40
C ILE A 187 -4.74 0.24 9.80
N ILE A 188 -5.73 0.79 10.53
CA ILE A 188 -5.53 1.33 11.87
C ILE A 188 -5.11 0.23 12.85
N LEU A 189 -5.71 -0.96 12.76
CA LEU A 189 -5.32 -2.09 13.58
C LEU A 189 -3.84 -2.44 13.37
N THR A 190 -3.36 -2.46 12.14
CA THR A 190 -1.95 -2.70 11.83
C THR A 190 -1.05 -1.64 12.47
N LEU A 191 -1.42 -0.37 12.40
CA LEU A 191 -0.70 0.71 13.07
C LEU A 191 -0.68 0.50 14.60
N LEU A 192 -1.82 0.19 15.22
CA LEU A 192 -1.92 -0.04 16.66
C LEU A 192 -1.09 -1.24 17.15
N LEU A 193 -0.97 -2.30 16.36
CA LEU A 193 -0.14 -3.45 16.68
C LEU A 193 1.36 -3.11 16.75
N ILE A 194 1.80 -2.15 15.98
CA ILE A 194 3.21 -1.77 15.86
C ILE A 194 3.53 -0.55 16.73
N ILE A 195 2.76 0.51 16.63
CA ILE A 195 3.03 1.80 17.29
C ILE A 195 2.53 1.83 18.72
N LYS A 196 1.40 1.15 19.01
CA LYS A 196 0.73 1.03 20.32
C LYS A 196 0.15 2.33 20.89
N ASP A 197 0.74 3.50 20.61
CA ASP A 197 0.20 4.80 21.00
C ASP A 197 -0.97 5.19 20.12
N GLU A 198 -2.11 5.52 20.75
CA GLU A 198 -3.37 5.79 20.05
C GLU A 198 -3.30 7.07 19.22
N ILE A 199 -2.73 8.13 19.79
CA ILE A 199 -2.66 9.45 19.13
C ILE A 199 -1.67 9.41 17.96
N ASP A 200 -0.52 8.77 18.13
CA ASP A 200 0.43 8.60 17.04
C ASP A 200 -0.15 7.74 15.91
N CYS A 201 -0.91 6.68 16.24
CA CYS A 201 -1.62 5.88 15.24
C CYS A 201 -2.65 6.70 14.46
N PHE A 202 -3.40 7.59 15.13
CA PHE A 202 -4.31 8.50 14.44
C PHE A 202 -3.57 9.37 13.42
N TRP A 203 -2.48 10.01 13.81
CA TRP A 203 -1.74 10.90 12.90
C TRP A 203 -1.05 10.13 11.76
N LEU A 204 -0.54 8.93 12.02
CA LEU A 204 -0.03 8.04 10.97
C LEU A 204 -1.12 7.65 9.98
N PHE A 205 -2.33 7.36 10.47
CA PHE A 205 -3.48 7.09 9.62
C PHE A 205 -3.87 8.31 8.78
N VAL A 206 -3.86 9.51 9.36
CA VAL A 206 -4.08 10.76 8.61
C VAL A 206 -3.03 10.95 7.52
N VAL A 207 -1.74 10.63 7.79
CA VAL A 207 -0.70 10.66 6.76
C VAL A 207 -0.99 9.67 5.63
N ILE A 208 -1.43 8.46 5.93
CA ILE A 208 -1.83 7.49 4.88
C ILE A 208 -2.98 8.06 4.05
N MET A 209 -4.01 8.55 4.70
CA MET A 209 -5.21 9.04 4.02
C MET A 209 -4.95 10.27 3.17
N SER A 210 -4.31 11.30 3.74
CA SER A 210 -4.09 12.60 3.07
C SER A 210 -2.73 12.66 2.38
N GLY A 211 -1.65 12.29 3.07
CA GLY A 211 -0.28 12.43 2.56
C GLY A 211 0.09 11.42 1.48
N LYS A 212 -0.53 10.23 1.52
CA LYS A 212 -0.36 9.18 0.49
C LYS A 212 -1.56 9.09 -0.46
N ASP A 213 -2.44 10.08 -0.39
CA ASP A 213 -3.64 10.18 -1.24
C ASP A 213 -4.59 8.96 -1.15
N TRP A 214 -4.54 8.23 0.01
CA TRP A 214 -5.34 7.02 0.19
C TRP A 214 -6.83 7.31 0.40
N ARG A 215 -7.20 8.53 0.83
CA ARG A 215 -8.58 8.96 0.94
C ARG A 215 -9.36 8.81 -0.37
N LYS A 216 -8.70 8.93 -1.52
CA LYS A 216 -9.28 8.71 -2.86
C LYS A 216 -9.69 7.26 -3.15
N MET A 217 -9.37 6.32 -2.26
CA MET A 217 -9.95 4.96 -2.28
C MET A 217 -11.39 4.94 -1.82
N PHE A 218 -11.83 5.95 -1.04
CA PHE A 218 -13.07 5.92 -0.27
C PHE A 218 -14.05 7.05 -0.62
N VAL A 219 -13.65 8.01 -1.43
CA VAL A 219 -14.55 9.04 -1.98
C VAL A 219 -15.35 8.52 -3.17
N ASN A 220 -16.33 9.31 -3.63
CA ASN A 220 -17.17 8.93 -4.77
C ASN A 220 -16.30 8.53 -5.97
N GLU A 221 -16.77 7.52 -6.73
CA GLU A 221 -16.09 6.95 -7.90
C GLU A 221 -14.75 6.24 -7.62
N THR A 222 -14.27 6.25 -6.38
CA THR A 222 -13.04 5.56 -5.94
C THR A 222 -11.85 5.75 -6.90
N PRO A 223 -11.46 7.00 -7.27
CA PRO A 223 -10.56 7.25 -8.40
C PRO A 223 -9.16 6.63 -8.21
N LYS A 224 -8.67 6.54 -6.96
CA LYS A 224 -7.39 5.88 -6.71
C LYS A 224 -7.47 4.38 -6.93
N LEU A 225 -8.57 3.73 -6.51
CA LEU A 225 -8.76 2.30 -6.74
C LEU A 225 -8.76 1.99 -8.23
N MET A 226 -9.51 2.75 -9.01
CA MET A 226 -9.57 2.61 -10.47
C MET A 226 -8.19 2.76 -11.12
N LYS A 227 -7.44 3.80 -10.72
CA LYS A 227 -6.07 4.01 -11.19
C LYS A 227 -5.17 2.81 -10.86
N LEU A 228 -5.23 2.27 -9.64
CA LEU A 228 -4.38 1.16 -9.24
C LEU A 228 -4.74 -0.15 -9.96
N MET A 229 -6.03 -0.38 -10.20
CA MET A 229 -6.47 -1.54 -10.98
C MET A 229 -5.94 -1.49 -12.42
N ASN A 230 -6.02 -0.33 -13.07
CA ASN A 230 -5.47 -0.16 -14.42
C ASN A 230 -3.95 -0.38 -14.43
N LEU A 231 -3.22 0.25 -13.50
CA LEU A 231 -1.78 0.05 -13.36
C LEU A 231 -1.41 -1.41 -13.08
N PHE A 232 -2.21 -2.11 -12.29
CA PHE A 232 -2.01 -3.53 -12.03
C PHE A 232 -2.19 -4.37 -13.29
N LEU A 233 -3.26 -4.16 -14.07
CA LEU A 233 -3.50 -4.88 -15.32
C LEU A 233 -2.42 -4.59 -16.38
N ASP A 234 -1.96 -3.34 -16.49
CA ASP A 234 -0.85 -2.97 -17.38
C ASP A 234 0.46 -3.67 -17.00
N ASN A 235 0.78 -3.72 -15.70
CA ASN A 235 1.95 -4.45 -15.22
C ASN A 235 1.81 -5.97 -15.41
N LEU A 236 0.62 -6.53 -15.19
CA LEU A 236 0.33 -7.94 -15.44
C LEU A 236 0.56 -8.28 -16.91
N LYS A 237 0.02 -7.48 -17.83
CA LYS A 237 0.22 -7.63 -19.28
C LYS A 237 1.69 -7.54 -19.67
N LYS A 238 2.43 -6.58 -19.10
CA LYS A 238 3.85 -6.35 -19.42
C LYS A 238 4.74 -7.47 -18.89
N GLU A 239 4.54 -7.90 -17.63
CA GLU A 239 5.46 -8.82 -16.95
C GLU A 239 5.07 -10.30 -17.09
N LEU A 240 3.78 -10.58 -17.27
CA LEU A 240 3.21 -11.93 -17.32
C LEU A 240 2.17 -12.06 -18.45
N PRO A 241 2.54 -11.78 -19.71
CA PRO A 241 1.59 -11.76 -20.83
C PRO A 241 0.79 -13.06 -20.96
N ASN A 242 1.40 -14.22 -20.76
CA ASN A 242 0.70 -15.50 -20.85
C ASN A 242 -0.43 -15.65 -19.80
N ILE A 243 -0.26 -15.10 -18.60
CA ILE A 243 -1.30 -15.10 -17.57
C ILE A 243 -2.39 -14.09 -17.95
N TYR A 244 -2.01 -12.92 -18.42
CA TYR A 244 -2.95 -11.90 -18.89
C TYR A 244 -3.82 -12.44 -20.03
N ASP A 245 -3.23 -13.11 -21.03
CA ASP A 245 -3.94 -13.72 -22.15
C ASP A 245 -4.85 -14.86 -21.70
N LEU A 246 -4.41 -15.68 -20.72
CA LEU A 246 -5.25 -16.68 -20.09
C LEU A 246 -6.50 -16.06 -19.46
N PHE A 247 -6.34 -14.96 -18.69
CA PHE A 247 -7.45 -14.29 -18.04
C PHE A 247 -8.47 -13.73 -19.03
N ILE A 248 -8.00 -13.22 -20.19
CA ILE A 248 -8.88 -12.79 -21.28
C ILE A 248 -9.61 -14.01 -21.87
N LYS A 249 -8.86 -15.07 -22.20
CA LYS A 249 -9.42 -16.29 -22.80
C LYS A 249 -10.49 -16.92 -21.93
N GLU A 250 -10.23 -17.04 -20.63
CA GLU A 250 -11.15 -17.64 -19.66
C GLU A 250 -12.26 -16.67 -19.20
N GLY A 251 -12.26 -15.41 -19.67
CA GLY A 251 -13.30 -14.42 -19.38
C GLY A 251 -13.26 -13.85 -17.96
N ILE A 252 -12.20 -14.14 -17.15
CA ILE A 252 -12.10 -13.69 -15.76
C ILE A 252 -11.39 -12.34 -15.60
N ILE A 253 -10.89 -11.75 -16.66
CA ILE A 253 -10.11 -10.49 -16.57
C ILE A 253 -10.89 -9.39 -15.85
N ASN A 254 -12.22 -9.35 -16.01
CA ASN A 254 -13.08 -8.35 -15.37
C ASN A 254 -13.35 -8.64 -13.89
N ASP A 255 -13.14 -9.87 -13.42
CA ASP A 255 -13.34 -10.27 -12.03
C ASP A 255 -12.08 -10.01 -11.18
N ILE A 256 -10.91 -10.00 -11.83
CA ILE A 256 -9.61 -9.80 -11.17
C ILE A 256 -9.59 -8.55 -10.29
N PRO A 257 -10.05 -7.37 -10.73
CA PRO A 257 -10.11 -6.19 -9.87
C PRO A 257 -10.90 -6.43 -8.57
N GLY A 258 -12.05 -7.10 -8.65
CA GLY A 258 -12.88 -7.42 -7.48
C GLY A 258 -12.16 -8.31 -6.47
N ILE A 259 -11.37 -9.29 -6.94
CA ILE A 259 -10.58 -10.19 -6.07
C ILE A 259 -9.52 -9.39 -5.29
N PHE A 260 -8.85 -8.44 -5.93
CA PHE A 260 -7.72 -7.72 -5.34
C PHE A 260 -8.09 -6.39 -4.68
N THR A 261 -9.34 -5.93 -4.78
CA THR A 261 -9.80 -4.72 -4.08
C THR A 261 -9.42 -4.67 -2.59
N PRO A 262 -9.61 -5.73 -1.78
CA PRO A 262 -9.22 -5.70 -0.37
C PRO A 262 -7.71 -5.53 -0.16
N TYR A 263 -6.88 -6.01 -1.07
CA TYR A 263 -5.42 -5.86 -1.00
C TYR A 263 -5.01 -4.41 -1.25
N PHE A 264 -5.68 -3.74 -2.19
CA PHE A 264 -5.45 -2.34 -2.50
C PHE A 264 -6.02 -1.45 -1.40
N SER A 265 -7.33 -1.51 -1.13
CA SER A 265 -8.00 -0.59 -0.21
C SER A 265 -7.42 -0.63 1.20
N ASN A 266 -6.99 -1.81 1.67
CA ASN A 266 -6.52 -2.03 3.03
C ASN A 266 -4.99 -2.21 3.14
N ILE A 267 -4.21 -1.98 2.08
CA ILE A 267 -2.74 -2.07 2.10
C ILE A 267 -2.30 -3.45 2.64
N PHE A 268 -2.84 -4.55 2.10
CA PHE A 268 -2.54 -5.91 2.57
C PHE A 268 -2.78 -6.13 4.08
N SER A 269 -3.78 -5.47 4.69
CA SER A 269 -4.09 -5.64 6.11
C SER A 269 -5.42 -6.35 6.42
N TYR A 270 -6.06 -6.95 5.42
CA TYR A 270 -7.34 -7.63 5.60
C TYR A 270 -7.20 -8.94 6.41
N ASN A 271 -8.28 -9.37 7.08
CA ASN A 271 -8.32 -10.49 8.05
C ASN A 271 -7.57 -11.77 7.65
N ASN A 272 -7.59 -12.14 6.38
CA ASN A 272 -7.02 -13.41 5.90
C ASN A 272 -5.54 -13.28 5.47
N ILE A 273 -4.95 -12.10 5.63
CA ILE A 273 -3.56 -11.88 5.26
C ILE A 273 -2.67 -12.11 6.48
N PRO A 274 -1.61 -12.93 6.36
CA PRO A 274 -0.68 -13.13 7.46
C PRO A 274 -0.08 -11.81 7.94
N ILE A 275 -0.12 -11.57 9.25
CA ILE A 275 0.34 -10.29 9.83
C ILE A 275 1.81 -9.98 9.51
N GLU A 276 2.65 -10.99 9.34
CA GLU A 276 4.06 -10.78 8.97
C GLU A 276 4.19 -10.24 7.54
N LEU A 277 3.35 -10.68 6.60
CA LEU A 277 3.29 -10.11 5.26
C LEU A 277 2.77 -8.67 5.33
N THR A 278 1.70 -8.42 6.09
CA THR A 278 1.17 -7.07 6.31
C THR A 278 2.26 -6.11 6.81
N LYS A 279 3.00 -6.50 7.86
CA LYS A 279 4.11 -5.69 8.40
C LYS A 279 5.16 -5.36 7.34
N ARG A 280 5.53 -6.33 6.52
CA ARG A 280 6.53 -6.16 5.47
C ARG A 280 6.03 -5.25 4.34
N VAL A 281 4.75 -5.36 3.96
CA VAL A 281 4.13 -4.42 3.01
C VAL A 281 4.18 -3.00 3.56
N PHE A 282 3.79 -2.80 4.83
CA PHE A 282 3.85 -1.47 5.46
C PHE A 282 5.28 -0.93 5.59
N ASP A 283 6.29 -1.78 5.88
CA ASP A 283 7.69 -1.35 5.91
C ASP A 283 8.08 -0.64 4.60
N LEU A 284 7.64 -1.17 3.46
CA LEU A 284 7.94 -0.63 2.13
C LEU A 284 6.93 0.43 1.66
N PHE A 285 5.69 0.38 2.14
CA PHE A 285 4.63 1.30 1.73
C PHE A 285 4.95 2.77 2.04
N TRP A 286 5.68 3.04 3.12
CA TRP A 286 6.08 4.40 3.46
C TRP A 286 6.95 5.07 2.39
N ILE A 287 7.65 4.27 1.56
CA ILE A 287 8.56 4.75 0.51
C ILE A 287 8.01 4.47 -0.89
N TYR A 288 7.55 3.25 -1.14
CA TYR A 288 7.16 2.81 -2.49
C TYR A 288 5.65 2.90 -2.77
N GLU A 289 4.85 3.21 -1.77
CA GLU A 289 3.41 3.46 -1.88
C GLU A 289 2.67 2.38 -2.72
N ASP A 290 2.12 2.79 -3.84
CA ASP A 290 1.32 1.94 -4.74
C ASP A 290 2.14 0.77 -5.32
N GLU A 291 3.44 1.00 -5.57
CA GLU A 291 4.30 0.00 -6.21
C GLU A 291 4.44 -1.27 -5.38
N VAL A 292 4.52 -1.15 -4.05
CA VAL A 292 4.67 -2.34 -3.19
C VAL A 292 3.45 -3.25 -3.28
N ILE A 293 2.25 -2.69 -3.39
CA ILE A 293 1.01 -3.45 -3.45
C ILE A 293 0.93 -4.18 -4.80
N ILE A 294 1.08 -3.43 -5.90
CA ILE A 294 1.05 -3.98 -7.25
C ILE A 294 2.14 -5.03 -7.43
N GLY A 295 3.38 -4.70 -7.06
CA GLY A 295 4.51 -5.60 -7.22
C GLY A 295 4.39 -6.87 -6.39
N THR A 296 3.83 -6.79 -5.18
CA THR A 296 3.57 -7.96 -4.34
C THR A 296 2.53 -8.89 -4.98
N ILE A 297 1.43 -8.35 -5.54
CA ILE A 297 0.43 -9.16 -6.26
C ILE A 297 1.06 -9.81 -7.51
N ILE A 298 1.84 -9.06 -8.29
CA ILE A 298 2.54 -9.61 -9.46
C ILE A 298 3.50 -10.74 -9.06
N ASN A 299 4.18 -10.62 -7.92
CA ASN A 299 5.06 -11.69 -7.43
C ASN A 299 4.28 -12.97 -7.07
N LEU A 300 3.06 -12.86 -6.50
CA LEU A 300 2.22 -14.04 -6.28
C LEU A 300 1.95 -14.78 -7.59
N PHE A 301 1.62 -14.05 -8.65
CA PHE A 301 1.41 -14.65 -9.98
C PHE A 301 2.68 -15.25 -10.56
N LYS A 302 3.84 -14.62 -10.38
CA LYS A 302 5.14 -15.16 -10.85
C LYS A 302 5.48 -16.47 -10.17
N LEU A 303 5.31 -16.52 -8.84
CA LEU A 303 5.63 -17.70 -8.03
C LEU A 303 4.77 -18.92 -8.39
N LYS A 304 3.52 -18.67 -8.82
CA LYS A 304 2.56 -19.73 -9.17
C LYS A 304 2.20 -19.76 -10.65
N LYS A 305 3.09 -19.22 -11.52
CA LYS A 305 2.83 -19.08 -12.94
C LYS A 305 2.36 -20.39 -13.59
N ASP A 306 3.11 -21.48 -13.42
CA ASP A 306 2.81 -22.76 -14.07
C ASP A 306 1.49 -23.35 -13.55
N LYS A 307 1.22 -23.23 -12.27
CA LYS A 307 -0.04 -23.64 -11.65
C LYS A 307 -1.22 -22.86 -12.22
N ILE A 308 -1.09 -21.53 -12.36
CA ILE A 308 -2.12 -20.67 -12.92
C ILE A 308 -2.38 -21.05 -14.39
N LEU A 309 -1.33 -21.26 -15.18
CA LEU A 309 -1.46 -21.66 -16.59
C LEU A 309 -2.06 -23.06 -16.77
N SER A 310 -1.98 -23.94 -15.76
CA SER A 310 -2.60 -25.27 -15.80
C SER A 310 -4.13 -25.24 -15.74
N PHE A 311 -4.76 -24.13 -15.32
CA PHE A 311 -6.22 -23.94 -15.30
C PHE A 311 -6.83 -23.56 -16.67
N ASN A 312 -6.11 -23.76 -17.75
CA ASN A 312 -6.61 -23.53 -19.09
C ASN A 312 -7.90 -24.35 -19.36
N ASN A 313 -8.96 -23.70 -19.81
CA ASN A 313 -10.33 -24.21 -19.98
C ASN A 313 -11.06 -24.55 -18.64
N SER A 314 -10.68 -23.94 -17.54
CA SER A 314 -11.32 -24.12 -16.22
C SER A 314 -11.48 -22.77 -15.51
N PRO A 315 -12.32 -21.83 -16.01
CA PRO A 315 -12.44 -20.47 -15.48
C PRO A 315 -12.89 -20.45 -14.00
N ASP A 316 -13.82 -21.28 -13.59
CA ASP A 316 -14.31 -21.33 -12.21
C ASP A 316 -13.21 -21.80 -11.24
N ASP A 317 -12.43 -22.81 -11.61
CA ASP A 317 -11.30 -23.30 -10.79
C ASP A 317 -10.20 -22.26 -10.72
N LEU A 318 -9.90 -21.58 -11.83
CA LEU A 318 -8.92 -20.51 -11.89
C LEU A 318 -9.34 -19.34 -10.99
N HIS A 319 -10.60 -18.89 -11.10
CA HIS A 319 -11.13 -17.82 -10.26
C HIS A 319 -11.09 -18.23 -8.77
N PHE A 320 -11.55 -19.44 -8.44
CA PHE A 320 -11.51 -19.96 -7.08
C PHE A 320 -10.08 -20.03 -6.53
N TYR A 321 -9.13 -20.51 -7.33
CA TYR A 321 -7.72 -20.61 -6.96
C TYR A 321 -7.12 -19.26 -6.64
N ILE A 322 -7.28 -18.27 -7.53
CA ILE A 322 -6.72 -16.93 -7.34
C ILE A 322 -7.29 -16.29 -6.07
N ARG A 323 -8.59 -16.42 -5.86
CA ARG A 323 -9.28 -15.79 -4.73
C ARG A 323 -8.94 -16.41 -3.37
N ASN A 324 -8.83 -17.74 -3.31
CA ASN A 324 -8.82 -18.46 -2.04
C ASN A 324 -7.48 -19.13 -1.69
N ASN A 325 -6.69 -19.53 -2.69
CA ASN A 325 -5.54 -20.40 -2.51
C ASN A 325 -4.20 -19.72 -2.86
N LEU A 326 -4.16 -18.84 -3.85
CA LEU A 326 -2.93 -18.26 -4.38
C LEU A 326 -2.03 -17.68 -3.27
N LEU A 327 -2.55 -16.77 -2.43
CA LEU A 327 -1.77 -16.17 -1.36
C LEU A 327 -1.34 -17.20 -0.32
N LYS A 328 -2.24 -18.10 0.08
CA LYS A 328 -1.96 -19.13 1.10
C LYS A 328 -0.82 -20.06 0.66
N GLU A 329 -0.89 -20.56 -0.57
CA GLU A 329 0.13 -21.43 -1.12
C GLU A 329 1.46 -20.69 -1.28
N CYS A 330 1.46 -19.47 -1.83
CA CYS A 330 2.67 -18.66 -1.91
C CYS A 330 3.30 -18.44 -0.54
N TYR A 331 2.49 -18.09 0.47
CA TYR A 331 2.98 -17.85 1.82
C TYR A 331 3.58 -19.10 2.47
N SER A 332 2.92 -20.25 2.33
CA SER A 332 3.39 -21.51 2.92
C SER A 332 4.64 -22.06 2.23
N GLU A 333 4.75 -21.92 0.91
CA GLU A 333 5.84 -22.53 0.14
C GLU A 333 7.08 -21.63 0.05
N PHE A 334 6.89 -20.32 -0.09
CA PHE A 334 7.99 -19.40 -0.40
C PHE A 334 8.32 -18.43 0.73
N GLY A 335 7.40 -18.24 1.71
CA GLY A 335 7.56 -17.29 2.79
C GLY A 335 7.46 -15.82 2.35
N VAL A 336 7.49 -14.92 3.32
CA VAL A 336 7.24 -13.48 3.13
C VAL A 336 8.28 -12.84 2.21
N ASP A 337 9.56 -13.15 2.39
CA ASP A 337 10.66 -12.47 1.69
C ASP A 337 10.71 -12.73 0.18
N ASN A 338 10.09 -13.81 -0.28
CA ASN A 338 9.95 -14.12 -1.70
C ASN A 338 8.66 -13.56 -2.31
N ILE A 339 7.63 -13.32 -1.48
CA ILE A 339 6.37 -12.71 -1.92
C ILE A 339 6.50 -11.21 -2.05
N ILE A 340 7.15 -10.56 -1.07
CA ILE A 340 7.21 -9.10 -0.99
C ILE A 340 7.89 -8.49 -2.22
N TYR A 341 7.35 -7.38 -2.71
CA TYR A 341 7.97 -6.60 -3.76
C TYR A 341 9.38 -6.15 -3.35
N LYS A 342 10.32 -6.36 -4.26
CA LYS A 342 11.68 -5.82 -4.16
C LYS A 342 11.94 -5.04 -5.44
N ARG A 343 12.40 -3.81 -5.30
CA ARG A 343 12.71 -2.99 -6.46
C ARG A 343 13.84 -3.66 -7.25
N LYS A 344 13.67 -3.80 -8.57
CA LYS A 344 14.76 -4.24 -9.43
C LYS A 344 15.84 -3.18 -9.41
N ILE A 345 16.93 -3.41 -8.68
CA ILE A 345 18.11 -2.55 -8.73
C ILE A 345 18.77 -2.77 -10.09
N VAL A 346 18.75 -1.75 -10.93
CA VAL A 346 19.57 -1.74 -12.14
C VAL A 346 21.02 -1.57 -11.68
N ARG A 347 21.77 -2.66 -11.69
CA ARG A 347 23.18 -2.69 -11.28
C ARG A 347 24.03 -2.07 -12.40
N LYS A 348 24.60 -0.89 -12.17
CA LYS A 348 25.59 -0.27 -13.08
C LYS A 348 27.00 -0.64 -12.65
N ASN A 349 27.91 -0.84 -13.60
CA ASN A 349 29.31 -1.19 -13.32
C ASN A 349 30.08 0.05 -12.85
N ILE A 350 30.66 0.02 -11.63
CA ILE A 350 31.31 1.18 -10.98
C ILE A 350 32.56 1.64 -11.71
N ASN A 351 33.20 0.76 -12.48
CA ASN A 351 34.50 1.03 -13.11
C ASN A 351 34.48 2.05 -14.26
N SER A 352 33.32 2.64 -14.59
CA SER A 352 33.13 3.61 -15.67
C SER A 352 32.46 4.94 -15.23
N ILE A 353 32.24 5.16 -13.94
CA ILE A 353 31.59 6.39 -13.46
C ILE A 353 32.67 7.41 -13.09
N ASN A 354 32.98 8.31 -14.04
CA ASN A 354 33.68 9.55 -13.72
C ASN A 354 32.75 10.40 -12.81
N GLU A 355 33.31 10.94 -11.72
CA GLU A 355 32.64 11.78 -10.71
C GLU A 355 31.83 12.97 -11.27
N ARG A 356 31.91 13.26 -12.57
CA ARG A 356 31.20 14.35 -13.24
C ARG A 356 29.73 14.06 -13.60
N GLU A 357 29.26 12.80 -13.56
CA GLU A 357 27.85 12.47 -13.85
C GLU A 357 26.90 12.58 -12.64
N PHE A 358 27.43 12.95 -11.47
CA PHE A 358 26.65 13.15 -10.24
C PHE A 358 26.27 14.62 -9.97
N GLN A 359 26.51 15.52 -10.93
CA GLN A 359 26.19 16.96 -10.80
C GLN A 359 25.04 17.42 -11.72
N LEU A 360 23.97 16.66 -11.82
CA LEU A 360 22.71 17.18 -12.40
C LEU A 360 21.52 16.73 -11.56
#